data_91fe029f5133f31c20c21c2b305cab12
#
_entry.id   91fe029f5133f31c20c21c2b305cab12
#
_cell.length_a   1.000
_cell.length_b   1.000
_cell.length_c   1.000
_cell.angle_alpha   90.00
_cell.angle_beta   90.00
_cell.angle_gamma   90.00
#
_symmetry.space_group_name_H-M   'P 1'
#
loop_
_entity.id
_entity.type
_entity.pdbx_description
1 polymer ?
#
loop_
_entity_poly.entity_id
_entity_poly.type
_entity_poly.pdbx_seq_one_letter_code
_entity_poly.pdbx_strand_id
1 'polypeptide(L)'
;MKKKTSSNQIAYEFITDAISRGELKPGASVTEEWIGSQLNMSRTPVREAFIRLQIDGFLTVVNKRAMITPISPVDIQEIFQLRLLLEPYAAAACIGMIDREKLTEVREFTRELYRKNDVTFSINIHDLHNLIIESTRNKRLIAIVKNFQAQITRLVNVSGRIPGRIAHSLEEHLVIIDAILAGDRQAAEQSMRNHIQSNMNDMLDAGNFHFIFKD
;
A
#
# COMPACT_ATOMS: atom_id res chain seq x y z
N MET A 1 -6.92 -23.19 -12.60
CA MET A 1 -8.27 -22.55 -12.57
C MET A 1 -8.12 -21.17 -11.94
N LYS A 2 -8.36 -20.07 -12.68
CA LYS A 2 -8.43 -18.72 -12.09
C LYS A 2 -9.61 -18.68 -11.12
N LYS A 3 -9.34 -18.39 -9.85
CA LYS A 3 -10.37 -18.20 -8.82
C LYS A 3 -11.27 -17.04 -9.28
N LYS A 4 -12.56 -17.31 -9.52
CA LYS A 4 -13.53 -16.28 -9.94
C LYS A 4 -13.63 -15.26 -8.79
N THR A 5 -13.23 -14.02 -9.02
CA THR A 5 -13.34 -12.95 -8.03
C THR A 5 -14.81 -12.79 -7.63
N SER A 6 -15.10 -12.75 -6.33
CA SER A 6 -16.47 -12.59 -5.83
C SER A 6 -16.97 -11.17 -6.09
N SER A 7 -18.31 -11.03 -6.23
CA SER A 7 -18.92 -9.71 -6.49
C SER A 7 -18.62 -8.68 -5.40
N ASN A 8 -18.54 -9.09 -4.13
CA ASN A 8 -18.17 -8.19 -3.03
C ASN A 8 -16.71 -7.76 -3.11
N GLN A 9 -15.80 -8.63 -3.57
CA GLN A 9 -14.40 -8.27 -3.79
C GLN A 9 -14.26 -7.25 -4.93
N ILE A 10 -15.02 -7.40 -6.03
CA ILE A 10 -15.04 -6.44 -7.14
C ILE A 10 -15.54 -5.08 -6.65
N ALA A 11 -16.59 -5.04 -5.83
CA ALA A 11 -17.10 -3.78 -5.28
C ALA A 11 -16.10 -3.13 -4.32
N TYR A 12 -15.41 -3.92 -3.50
CA TYR A 12 -14.35 -3.46 -2.61
C TYR A 12 -13.19 -2.83 -3.41
N GLU A 13 -12.66 -3.55 -4.41
CA GLU A 13 -11.57 -3.08 -5.25
C GLU A 13 -11.95 -1.81 -6.03
N PHE A 14 -13.16 -1.75 -6.58
CA PHE A 14 -13.65 -0.56 -7.28
C PHE A 14 -13.60 0.69 -6.39
N ILE A 15 -14.06 0.59 -5.14
CA ILE A 15 -14.09 1.73 -4.21
C ILE A 15 -12.67 2.12 -3.78
N THR A 16 -11.82 1.14 -3.43
CA THR A 16 -10.45 1.40 -3.01
C THR A 16 -9.61 2.02 -4.13
N ASP A 17 -9.80 1.57 -5.36
CA ASP A 17 -9.16 2.15 -6.54
C ASP A 17 -9.63 3.58 -6.82
N ALA A 18 -10.94 3.84 -6.71
CA ALA A 18 -11.49 5.18 -6.88
C ALA A 18 -10.98 6.17 -5.81
N ILE A 19 -10.82 5.70 -4.55
CA ILE A 19 -10.18 6.48 -3.48
C ILE A 19 -8.70 6.73 -3.83
N SER A 20 -8.00 5.71 -4.28
CA SER A 20 -6.57 5.81 -4.63
C SER A 20 -6.33 6.74 -5.80
N ARG A 21 -7.22 6.78 -6.79
CA ARG A 21 -7.16 7.74 -7.90
C ARG A 21 -7.66 9.14 -7.55
N GLY A 22 -8.22 9.33 -6.33
CA GLY A 22 -8.78 10.62 -5.88
C GLY A 22 -10.13 10.96 -6.49
N GLU A 23 -10.79 10.02 -7.17
CA GLU A 23 -12.15 10.16 -7.71
C GLU A 23 -13.18 10.23 -6.56
N LEU A 24 -12.96 9.42 -5.52
CA LEU A 24 -13.67 9.51 -4.25
C LEU A 24 -12.83 10.26 -3.23
N LYS A 25 -13.18 11.53 -3.00
CA LYS A 25 -12.42 12.42 -2.10
C LYS A 25 -12.69 12.11 -0.63
N PRO A 26 -11.74 12.32 0.29
CA PRO A 26 -11.98 12.26 1.72
C PRO A 26 -13.16 13.15 2.14
N GLY A 27 -14.00 12.63 3.02
CA GLY A 27 -15.23 13.30 3.44
C GLY A 27 -16.38 13.25 2.45
N ALA A 28 -16.18 12.72 1.24
CA ALA A 28 -17.27 12.51 0.29
C ALA A 28 -18.21 11.40 0.78
N SER A 29 -19.51 11.61 0.58
CA SER A 29 -20.54 10.59 0.86
C SER A 29 -20.60 9.60 -0.30
N VAL A 30 -20.68 8.31 0.03
CA VAL A 30 -20.86 7.22 -0.94
C VAL A 30 -22.03 6.35 -0.52
N THR A 31 -22.84 5.89 -1.49
CA THR A 31 -24.02 5.07 -1.21
C THR A 31 -23.91 3.70 -1.88
N GLU A 32 -24.49 2.69 -1.20
CA GLU A 32 -24.58 1.32 -1.76
C GLU A 32 -25.31 1.32 -3.12
N GLU A 33 -26.33 2.19 -3.25
CA GLU A 33 -27.14 2.30 -4.46
C GLU A 33 -26.33 2.84 -5.65
N TRP A 34 -25.52 3.89 -5.41
CA TRP A 34 -24.65 4.45 -6.44
C TRP A 34 -23.61 3.43 -6.90
N ILE A 35 -22.91 2.77 -5.96
CA ILE A 35 -21.93 1.73 -6.30
C ILE A 35 -22.59 0.57 -7.06
N GLY A 36 -23.77 0.11 -6.59
CA GLY A 36 -24.52 -0.94 -7.27
C GLY A 36 -24.86 -0.58 -8.71
N SER A 37 -25.24 0.69 -8.97
CA SER A 37 -25.51 1.17 -10.32
C SER A 37 -24.25 1.21 -11.21
N GLN A 38 -23.09 1.64 -10.66
CA GLN A 38 -21.84 1.68 -11.42
C GLN A 38 -21.35 0.28 -11.83
N LEU A 39 -21.59 -0.72 -10.97
CA LEU A 39 -21.09 -2.08 -11.17
C LEU A 39 -22.15 -3.05 -11.71
N ASN A 40 -23.37 -2.58 -11.94
CA ASN A 40 -24.53 -3.42 -12.27
C ASN A 40 -24.69 -4.60 -11.29
N MET A 41 -24.61 -4.31 -10.00
CA MET A 41 -24.67 -5.28 -8.91
C MET A 41 -25.90 -5.08 -8.01
N SER A 42 -26.38 -6.18 -7.42
CA SER A 42 -27.38 -6.11 -6.36
C SER A 42 -26.81 -5.50 -5.07
N ARG A 43 -27.68 -5.06 -4.15
CA ARG A 43 -27.26 -4.42 -2.89
C ARG A 43 -26.43 -5.33 -1.97
N THR A 44 -26.70 -6.64 -1.96
CA THR A 44 -26.05 -7.56 -1.02
C THR A 44 -24.52 -7.57 -1.12
N PRO A 45 -23.89 -7.85 -2.28
CA PRO A 45 -22.43 -7.84 -2.39
C PRO A 45 -21.81 -6.45 -2.14
N VAL A 46 -22.52 -5.38 -2.50
CA VAL A 46 -22.05 -4.01 -2.24
C VAL A 46 -22.04 -3.72 -0.74
N ARG A 47 -23.11 -4.13 -0.01
CA ARG A 47 -23.19 -3.96 1.43
C ARG A 47 -22.09 -4.74 2.17
N GLU A 48 -21.77 -5.97 1.74
CA GLU A 48 -20.64 -6.73 2.27
C GLU A 48 -19.32 -6.00 2.05
N ALA A 49 -19.10 -5.41 0.86
CA ALA A 49 -17.95 -4.59 0.58
C ALA A 49 -17.87 -3.35 1.50
N PHE A 50 -19.02 -2.67 1.74
CA PHE A 50 -19.07 -1.51 2.64
C PHE A 50 -18.72 -1.87 4.08
N ILE A 51 -19.21 -3.00 4.59
CA ILE A 51 -18.85 -3.49 5.94
C ILE A 51 -17.32 -3.71 6.03
N ARG A 52 -16.75 -4.36 5.02
CA ARG A 52 -15.32 -4.60 4.98
C ARG A 52 -14.53 -3.29 4.88
N LEU A 53 -14.95 -2.35 4.04
CA LEU A 53 -14.32 -1.03 3.90
C LEU A 53 -14.38 -0.22 5.21
N GLN A 54 -15.42 -0.40 6.04
CA GLN A 54 -15.49 0.20 7.37
C GLN A 54 -14.49 -0.45 8.33
N ILE A 55 -14.39 -1.77 8.32
CA ILE A 55 -13.40 -2.51 9.14
C ILE A 55 -11.96 -2.10 8.75
N ASP A 56 -11.71 -1.96 7.46
CA ASP A 56 -10.40 -1.60 6.90
C ASP A 56 -10.12 -0.07 6.98
N GLY A 57 -11.05 0.73 7.56
CA GLY A 57 -10.86 2.16 7.79
C GLY A 57 -11.01 3.06 6.56
N PHE A 58 -11.48 2.54 5.42
CA PHE A 58 -11.73 3.35 4.22
C PHE A 58 -13.04 4.14 4.29
N LEU A 59 -14.03 3.62 5.00
CA LEU A 59 -15.32 4.24 5.21
C LEU A 59 -15.60 4.46 6.70
N THR A 60 -16.22 5.57 7.00
CA THR A 60 -16.82 5.85 8.31
C THR A 60 -18.31 6.17 8.15
N VAL A 61 -19.10 5.97 9.19
CA VAL A 61 -20.53 6.32 9.18
C VAL A 61 -20.76 7.57 10.03
N VAL A 62 -21.17 8.65 9.37
CA VAL A 62 -21.52 9.91 10.01
C VAL A 62 -22.96 10.23 9.67
N ASN A 63 -23.80 10.45 10.67
CA ASN A 63 -25.24 10.76 10.49
C ASN A 63 -25.94 9.77 9.53
N LYS A 64 -25.73 8.47 9.71
CA LYS A 64 -26.27 7.36 8.89
C LYS A 64 -25.80 7.36 7.42
N ARG A 65 -24.79 8.14 7.06
CA ARG A 65 -24.19 8.17 5.72
C ARG A 65 -22.80 7.56 5.76
N ALA A 66 -22.49 6.68 4.82
CA ALA A 66 -21.13 6.22 4.63
C ALA A 66 -20.33 7.33 3.93
N MET A 67 -19.18 7.64 4.49
CA MET A 67 -18.28 8.69 4.01
C MET A 67 -16.87 8.13 3.88
N ILE A 68 -16.14 8.62 2.88
CA ILE A 68 -14.72 8.28 2.73
C ILE A 68 -13.94 8.85 3.93
N THR A 69 -13.29 7.97 4.67
CA THR A 69 -12.51 8.37 5.85
C THR A 69 -11.32 9.23 5.42
N PRO A 70 -11.10 10.43 5.98
CA PRO A 70 -9.85 11.16 5.81
C PRO A 70 -8.67 10.36 6.38
N ILE A 71 -7.46 10.57 5.86
CA ILE A 71 -6.22 10.08 6.49
C ILE A 71 -5.76 11.15 7.46
N SER A 72 -5.55 10.80 8.71
CA SER A 72 -4.98 11.71 9.71
C SER A 72 -3.47 11.49 9.88
N PRO A 73 -2.72 12.47 10.44
CA PRO A 73 -1.33 12.27 10.82
C PRO A 73 -1.14 11.10 11.79
N VAL A 74 -2.13 10.83 12.63
CA VAL A 74 -2.12 9.70 13.57
C VAL A 74 -2.19 8.37 12.82
N ASP A 75 -3.07 8.25 11.83
CA ASP A 75 -3.15 7.04 10.99
C ASP A 75 -1.82 6.75 10.29
N ILE A 76 -1.14 7.79 9.79
CA ILE A 76 0.17 7.66 9.18
C ILE A 76 1.16 7.11 10.21
N GLN A 77 1.26 7.73 11.38
CA GLN A 77 2.20 7.32 12.42
C GLN A 77 1.95 5.89 12.88
N GLU A 78 0.70 5.49 13.14
CA GLU A 78 0.35 4.15 13.62
C GLU A 78 0.71 3.07 12.60
N ILE A 79 0.33 3.26 11.33
CA ILE A 79 0.63 2.28 10.27
C ILE A 79 2.14 2.19 10.00
N PHE A 80 2.83 3.33 9.92
CA PHE A 80 4.28 3.33 9.70
C PHE A 80 5.07 2.77 10.87
N GLN A 81 4.61 2.94 12.12
CA GLN A 81 5.20 2.28 13.30
C GLN A 81 5.11 0.75 13.18
N LEU A 82 3.95 0.21 12.77
CA LEU A 82 3.80 -1.24 12.54
C LEU A 82 4.74 -1.71 11.42
N ARG A 83 4.87 -0.97 10.33
CA ARG A 83 5.81 -1.25 9.26
C ARG A 83 7.25 -1.27 9.75
N LEU A 84 7.67 -0.27 10.53
CA LEU A 84 9.01 -0.16 11.14
C LEU A 84 9.35 -1.31 12.08
N LEU A 85 8.36 -1.91 12.72
CA LEU A 85 8.55 -3.08 13.58
C LEU A 85 8.70 -4.38 12.78
N LEU A 86 7.97 -4.52 11.67
CA LEU A 86 7.81 -5.81 10.99
C LEU A 86 8.67 -5.95 9.73
N GLU A 87 8.76 -4.91 8.90
CA GLU A 87 9.37 -5.03 7.58
C GLU A 87 10.91 -5.04 7.61
N PRO A 88 11.62 -4.27 8.47
CA PRO A 88 13.06 -4.41 8.62
C PRO A 88 13.49 -5.81 9.07
N TYR A 89 12.78 -6.38 10.05
CA TYR A 89 12.97 -7.77 10.44
C TYR A 89 12.75 -8.72 9.26
N ALA A 90 11.69 -8.52 8.47
CA ALA A 90 11.40 -9.35 7.31
C ALA A 90 12.50 -9.28 6.26
N ALA A 91 13.08 -8.10 6.01
CA ALA A 91 14.17 -7.90 5.06
C ALA A 91 15.43 -8.69 5.46
N ALA A 92 15.80 -8.70 6.74
CA ALA A 92 16.89 -9.53 7.24
C ALA A 92 16.53 -11.03 7.24
N ALA A 93 15.31 -11.38 7.64
CA ALA A 93 14.89 -12.77 7.80
C ALA A 93 14.69 -13.51 6.47
N CYS A 94 14.31 -12.81 5.38
CA CYS A 94 14.10 -13.44 4.08
C CYS A 94 15.38 -13.94 3.40
N ILE A 95 16.56 -13.44 3.82
CA ILE A 95 17.86 -13.82 3.24
C ILE A 95 18.11 -15.33 3.42
N GLY A 96 18.37 -15.98 2.30
CA GLY A 96 18.54 -17.43 2.21
C GLY A 96 17.23 -18.21 1.94
N MET A 97 16.08 -17.52 1.96
CA MET A 97 14.76 -18.11 1.67
C MET A 97 14.06 -17.47 0.46
N ILE A 98 14.44 -16.24 0.14
CA ILE A 98 13.88 -15.49 -0.99
C ILE A 98 14.35 -16.09 -2.32
N ASP A 99 13.46 -16.13 -3.30
CA ASP A 99 13.78 -16.49 -4.67
C ASP A 99 14.67 -15.41 -5.29
N ARG A 100 15.93 -15.76 -5.51
CA ARG A 100 16.94 -14.82 -6.00
C ARG A 100 16.73 -14.42 -7.47
N GLU A 101 16.20 -15.32 -8.30
CA GLU A 101 15.91 -15.02 -9.70
C GLU A 101 14.79 -13.98 -9.76
N LYS A 102 13.69 -14.24 -9.04
CA LYS A 102 12.57 -13.29 -8.93
C LYS A 102 12.99 -11.95 -8.34
N LEU A 103 13.87 -11.94 -7.31
CA LEU A 103 14.36 -10.69 -6.74
C LEU A 103 15.24 -9.91 -7.74
N THR A 104 16.00 -10.62 -8.57
CA THR A 104 16.82 -10.01 -9.63
C THR A 104 15.93 -9.42 -10.73
N GLU A 105 14.84 -10.08 -11.11
CA GLU A 105 13.85 -9.54 -12.05
C GLU A 105 13.23 -8.24 -11.49
N VAL A 106 12.83 -8.24 -10.21
CA VAL A 106 12.32 -7.04 -9.53
C VAL A 106 13.36 -5.92 -9.54
N ARG A 107 14.65 -6.24 -9.30
CA ARG A 107 15.75 -5.27 -9.35
C ARG A 107 15.89 -4.60 -10.72
N GLU A 108 15.95 -5.40 -11.78
CA GLU A 108 16.11 -4.86 -13.14
C GLU A 108 14.89 -4.02 -13.55
N PHE A 109 13.71 -4.47 -13.20
CA PHE A 109 12.48 -3.70 -13.42
C PHE A 109 12.48 -2.36 -12.66
N THR A 110 12.83 -2.37 -11.37
CA THR A 110 12.97 -1.15 -10.54
C THR A 110 13.99 -0.19 -11.14
N ARG A 111 15.14 -0.71 -11.59
CA ARG A 111 16.19 0.08 -12.25
C ARG A 111 15.72 0.72 -13.55
N GLU A 112 14.92 0.00 -14.34
CA GLU A 112 14.36 0.51 -15.58
C GLU A 112 13.37 1.64 -15.32
N LEU A 113 12.47 1.50 -14.36
CA LEU A 113 11.54 2.56 -13.91
C LEU A 113 12.30 3.80 -13.46
N TYR A 114 13.33 3.62 -12.62
CA TYR A 114 14.16 4.72 -12.14
C TYR A 114 14.85 5.47 -13.28
N ARG A 115 15.43 4.75 -14.26
CA ARG A 115 16.08 5.36 -15.42
C ARG A 115 15.12 6.13 -16.33
N LYS A 116 13.89 5.63 -16.48
CA LYS A 116 12.86 6.27 -17.31
C LYS A 116 12.17 7.43 -16.61
N ASN A 117 12.44 7.64 -15.31
CA ASN A 117 11.67 8.53 -14.44
C ASN A 117 10.15 8.29 -14.57
N ASP A 118 9.77 7.01 -14.66
CA ASP A 118 8.39 6.61 -14.83
C ASP A 118 7.66 6.60 -13.49
N VAL A 119 6.96 7.70 -13.24
CA VAL A 119 6.19 7.91 -12.01
C VAL A 119 4.77 7.33 -12.06
N THR A 120 4.37 6.73 -13.19
CA THR A 120 3.01 6.18 -13.36
C THR A 120 2.82 4.82 -12.69
N PHE A 121 3.90 4.17 -12.26
CA PHE A 121 3.95 2.78 -11.79
C PHE A 121 3.94 2.61 -10.26
N SER A 122 3.15 3.40 -9.54
CA SER A 122 3.03 3.27 -8.06
C SER A 122 2.55 1.89 -7.58
N ILE A 123 1.88 1.11 -8.43
CA ILE A 123 1.26 -0.18 -8.06
C ILE A 123 2.29 -1.30 -7.88
N ASN A 124 3.40 -1.31 -8.62
CA ASN A 124 4.41 -2.39 -8.55
C ASN A 124 5.45 -2.22 -7.44
N ILE A 125 5.51 -1.05 -6.80
CA ILE A 125 6.39 -0.81 -5.63
C ILE A 125 6.01 -1.72 -4.45
N HIS A 126 4.75 -2.10 -4.33
CA HIS A 126 4.26 -3.05 -3.32
C HIS A 126 4.77 -4.48 -3.50
N ASP A 127 5.15 -4.87 -4.72
CA ASP A 127 5.57 -6.25 -5.01
C ASP A 127 6.87 -6.61 -4.27
N LEU A 128 7.80 -5.65 -4.08
CA LEU A 128 9.03 -5.89 -3.32
C LEU A 128 8.75 -6.19 -1.85
N HIS A 129 7.96 -5.34 -1.17
CA HIS A 129 7.64 -5.53 0.24
C HIS A 129 6.89 -6.85 0.48
N ASN A 130 5.91 -7.15 -0.37
CA ASN A 130 5.17 -8.41 -0.30
C ASN A 130 6.08 -9.61 -0.56
N LEU A 131 6.95 -9.54 -1.57
CA LEU A 131 7.92 -10.59 -1.86
C LEU A 131 8.84 -10.86 -0.66
N ILE A 132 9.35 -9.83 -0.02
CA ILE A 132 10.19 -9.92 1.18
C ILE A 132 9.43 -10.59 2.32
N ILE A 133 8.24 -10.10 2.64
CA ILE A 133 7.41 -10.60 3.75
C ILE A 133 7.00 -12.06 3.52
N GLU A 134 6.53 -12.42 2.33
CA GLU A 134 6.13 -13.79 2.01
C GLU A 134 7.32 -14.75 2.02
N SER A 135 8.50 -14.28 1.60
CA SER A 135 9.74 -15.08 1.61
C SER A 135 10.22 -15.43 3.01
N THR A 136 9.81 -14.73 4.06
CA THR A 136 10.12 -15.12 5.45
C THR A 136 9.49 -16.45 5.85
N ARG A 137 8.46 -16.91 5.15
CA ARG A 137 7.63 -18.09 5.48
C ARG A 137 7.04 -18.07 6.89
N ASN A 138 7.12 -16.93 7.58
CA ASN A 138 6.51 -16.74 8.90
C ASN A 138 5.02 -16.46 8.75
N LYS A 139 4.20 -17.51 8.92
CA LYS A 139 2.75 -17.42 8.74
C LYS A 139 2.08 -16.36 9.62
N ARG A 140 2.64 -16.09 10.82
CA ARG A 140 2.08 -15.10 11.76
C ARG A 140 2.40 -13.68 11.29
N LEU A 141 3.64 -13.43 10.90
CA LEU A 141 4.05 -12.15 10.32
C LEU A 141 3.22 -11.81 9.09
N ILE A 142 3.11 -12.77 8.16
CA ILE A 142 2.34 -12.62 6.92
C ILE A 142 0.87 -12.30 7.24
N ALA A 143 0.26 -13.00 8.20
CA ALA A 143 -1.14 -12.76 8.58
C ALA A 143 -1.32 -11.37 9.21
N ILE A 144 -0.41 -10.93 10.08
CA ILE A 144 -0.46 -9.60 10.69
C ILE A 144 -0.40 -8.52 9.59
N VAL A 145 0.59 -8.58 8.70
CA VAL A 145 0.73 -7.57 7.63
C VAL A 145 -0.49 -7.57 6.70
N LYS A 146 -1.02 -8.72 6.35
CA LYS A 146 -2.25 -8.82 5.51
C LYS A 146 -3.46 -8.12 6.13
N ASN A 147 -3.56 -8.04 7.46
CA ASN A 147 -4.70 -7.39 8.12
C ASN A 147 -4.71 -5.86 7.93
N PHE A 148 -3.56 -5.22 7.69
CA PHE A 148 -3.50 -3.77 7.44
C PHE A 148 -2.91 -3.42 6.06
N GLN A 149 -2.81 -4.42 5.17
CA GLN A 149 -2.30 -4.23 3.80
C GLN A 149 -3.08 -3.16 3.02
N ALA A 150 -4.39 -3.11 3.22
CA ALA A 150 -5.24 -2.12 2.56
C ALA A 150 -4.89 -0.69 2.98
N GLN A 151 -4.63 -0.48 4.28
CA GLN A 151 -4.21 0.82 4.81
C GLN A 151 -2.80 1.19 4.31
N ILE A 152 -1.86 0.23 4.27
CA ILE A 152 -0.54 0.47 3.67
C ILE A 152 -0.70 0.93 2.22
N THR A 153 -1.46 0.18 1.41
CA THR A 153 -1.69 0.52 0.00
C THR A 153 -2.25 1.93 -0.17
N ARG A 154 -3.23 2.29 0.67
CA ARG A 154 -3.81 3.63 0.67
C ARG A 154 -2.76 4.70 0.95
N LEU A 155 -1.93 4.52 2.00
CA LEU A 155 -0.89 5.49 2.37
C LEU A 155 0.18 5.61 1.28
N VAL A 156 0.63 4.49 0.69
CA VAL A 156 1.63 4.51 -0.39
C VAL A 156 1.09 5.19 -1.65
N ASN A 157 -0.17 4.97 -2.02
CA ASN A 157 -0.79 5.68 -3.15
C ASN A 157 -0.87 7.20 -2.91
N VAL A 158 -1.08 7.60 -1.66
CA VAL A 158 -1.06 9.01 -1.26
C VAL A 158 0.37 9.55 -1.31
N SER A 159 1.35 8.84 -0.74
CA SER A 159 2.76 9.29 -0.75
C SER A 159 3.33 9.39 -2.16
N GLY A 160 2.90 8.54 -3.08
CA GLY A 160 3.29 8.60 -4.49
C GLY A 160 2.90 9.90 -5.21
N ARG A 161 2.01 10.71 -4.64
CA ARG A 161 1.66 12.04 -5.18
C ARG A 161 2.58 13.16 -4.69
N ILE A 162 3.44 12.88 -3.71
CA ILE A 162 4.44 13.83 -3.23
C ILE A 162 5.51 13.96 -4.33
N PRO A 163 5.80 15.18 -4.81
CA PRO A 163 6.79 15.38 -5.87
C PRO A 163 8.15 14.74 -5.52
N GLY A 164 8.68 13.93 -6.42
CA GLY A 164 9.98 13.26 -6.25
C GLY A 164 9.94 11.98 -5.39
N ARG A 165 8.86 11.70 -4.63
CA ARG A 165 8.81 10.55 -3.71
C ARG A 165 8.94 9.21 -4.43
N ILE A 166 8.32 9.03 -5.60
CA ILE A 166 8.42 7.78 -6.35
C ILE A 166 9.86 7.51 -6.77
N ALA A 167 10.55 8.50 -7.34
CA ALA A 167 11.94 8.34 -7.76
C ALA A 167 12.85 7.99 -6.57
N HIS A 168 12.69 8.68 -5.45
CA HIS A 168 13.41 8.40 -4.21
C HIS A 168 13.10 6.98 -3.66
N SER A 169 11.82 6.55 -3.69
CA SER A 169 11.45 5.19 -3.30
C SER A 169 12.12 4.12 -4.16
N LEU A 170 12.19 4.34 -5.48
CA LEU A 170 12.83 3.38 -6.39
C LEU A 170 14.33 3.25 -6.08
N GLU A 171 15.02 4.37 -5.79
CA GLU A 171 16.42 4.37 -5.38
C GLU A 171 16.61 3.61 -4.05
N GLU A 172 15.81 3.91 -3.04
CA GLU A 172 15.83 3.22 -1.74
C GLU A 172 15.56 1.71 -1.90
N HIS A 173 14.62 1.31 -2.78
CA HIS A 173 14.32 -0.09 -3.07
C HIS A 173 15.52 -0.82 -3.69
N LEU A 174 16.27 -0.18 -4.61
CA LEU A 174 17.48 -0.77 -5.17
C LEU A 174 18.51 -1.06 -4.09
N VAL A 175 18.69 -0.16 -3.11
CA VAL A 175 19.60 -0.39 -1.97
C VAL A 175 19.16 -1.59 -1.13
N ILE A 176 17.85 -1.73 -0.86
CA ILE A 176 17.30 -2.86 -0.12
C ILE A 176 17.55 -4.18 -0.87
N ILE A 177 17.24 -4.20 -2.17
CA ILE A 177 17.42 -5.40 -3.01
C ILE A 177 18.88 -5.80 -3.08
N ASP A 178 19.80 -4.85 -3.27
CA ASP A 178 21.23 -5.11 -3.35
C ASP A 178 21.78 -5.68 -2.04
N ALA A 179 21.34 -5.17 -0.88
CA ALA A 179 21.71 -5.72 0.42
C ALA A 179 21.20 -7.16 0.61
N ILE A 180 19.96 -7.47 0.21
CA ILE A 180 19.40 -8.83 0.27
C ILE A 180 20.16 -9.78 -0.66
N LEU A 181 20.47 -9.35 -1.89
CA LEU A 181 21.26 -10.15 -2.85
C LEU A 181 22.69 -10.38 -2.38
N ALA A 182 23.29 -9.42 -1.69
CA ALA A 182 24.61 -9.58 -1.06
C ALA A 182 24.59 -10.52 0.15
N GLY A 183 23.41 -10.83 0.70
CA GLY A 183 23.28 -11.64 1.91
C GLY A 183 23.59 -10.87 3.20
N ASP A 184 23.66 -9.53 3.12
CA ASP A 184 23.96 -8.67 4.26
C ASP A 184 22.67 -8.35 5.04
N ARG A 185 22.47 -9.11 6.13
CA ARG A 185 21.28 -8.99 6.98
C ARG A 185 21.17 -7.61 7.64
N GLN A 186 22.29 -7.08 8.11
CA GLN A 186 22.30 -5.79 8.81
C GLN A 186 22.00 -4.64 7.84
N ALA A 187 22.62 -4.65 6.66
CA ALA A 187 22.36 -3.66 5.62
C ALA A 187 20.91 -3.75 5.11
N ALA A 188 20.35 -4.96 4.92
CA ALA A 188 18.97 -5.16 4.49
C ALA A 188 17.96 -4.63 5.52
N GLU A 189 18.19 -4.91 6.81
CA GLU A 189 17.34 -4.38 7.89
C GLU A 189 17.40 -2.85 7.94
N GLN A 190 18.61 -2.29 7.92
CA GLN A 190 18.80 -0.85 8.05
C GLN A 190 18.26 -0.08 6.85
N SER A 191 18.48 -0.57 5.63
CA SER A 191 17.98 0.07 4.42
C SER A 191 16.44 0.06 4.36
N MET A 192 15.80 -1.04 4.76
CA MET A 192 14.35 -1.12 4.86
C MET A 192 13.81 -0.14 5.92
N ARG A 193 14.47 -0.05 7.07
CA ARG A 193 14.12 0.92 8.13
C ARG A 193 14.21 2.35 7.63
N ASN A 194 15.30 2.69 6.95
CA ASN A 194 15.52 4.02 6.40
C ASN A 194 14.45 4.39 5.37
N HIS A 195 14.13 3.45 4.46
CA HIS A 195 13.10 3.64 3.46
C HIS A 195 11.72 3.94 4.09
N ILE A 196 11.31 3.16 5.07
CA ILE A 196 10.00 3.35 5.73
C ILE A 196 9.98 4.66 6.51
N GLN A 197 11.07 4.99 7.23
CA GLN A 197 11.18 6.23 7.98
C GLN A 197 11.16 7.46 7.07
N SER A 198 11.88 7.41 5.95
CA SER A 198 11.89 8.46 4.93
C SER A 198 10.48 8.70 4.38
N ASN A 199 9.77 7.64 4.01
CA ASN A 199 8.41 7.74 3.51
C ASN A 199 7.44 8.33 4.55
N MET A 200 7.56 7.91 5.82
CA MET A 200 6.75 8.48 6.92
C MET A 200 7.01 9.97 7.08
N ASN A 201 8.28 10.39 7.09
CA ASN A 201 8.66 11.78 7.25
C ASN A 201 8.12 12.63 6.10
N ASP A 202 8.31 12.19 4.84
CA ASP A 202 7.81 12.88 3.67
C ASP A 202 6.29 13.09 3.73
N MET A 203 5.55 12.08 4.21
CA MET A 203 4.10 12.20 4.38
C MET A 203 3.70 13.15 5.50
N LEU A 204 4.42 13.16 6.63
CA LEU A 204 4.13 14.06 7.75
C LEU A 204 4.55 15.51 7.45
N ASP A 205 5.70 15.69 6.74
CA ASP A 205 6.22 17.01 6.36
C ASP A 205 5.41 17.64 5.21
N ALA A 206 4.86 16.83 4.32
CA ALA A 206 3.85 17.26 3.34
C ALA A 206 2.58 17.83 4.02
N GLY A 207 2.61 17.98 5.30
CA GLY A 207 1.68 18.36 6.38
C GLY A 207 0.64 19.44 6.15
N ASN A 208 0.51 19.88 4.93
CA ASN A 208 -0.68 20.45 4.36
C ASN A 208 -1.27 19.42 3.40
N PHE A 209 -1.99 18.45 3.92
CA PHE A 209 -2.81 17.48 3.15
C PHE A 209 -3.68 18.11 2.04
N HIS A 210 -3.71 19.42 1.94
CA HIS A 210 -4.31 20.19 0.86
C HIS A 210 -3.66 19.93 -0.51
N PHE A 211 -2.39 19.50 -0.57
CA PHE A 211 -1.74 19.16 -1.85
C PHE A 211 -2.21 17.81 -2.43
N ILE A 212 -2.66 16.92 -1.58
CA ILE A 212 -3.05 15.56 -1.98
C ILE A 212 -4.50 15.53 -2.49
N PHE A 213 -5.27 16.55 -2.14
CA PHE A 213 -6.71 16.66 -2.44
C PHE A 213 -7.09 17.98 -3.12
N LYS A 214 -6.15 18.67 -3.76
CA LYS A 214 -6.48 19.83 -4.58
C LYS A 214 -7.32 19.40 -5.78
N ASP A 215 -8.41 20.16 -5.96
CA ASP A 215 -9.40 20.13 -7.04
C ASP A 215 -8.82 20.04 -8.45
#